data_1eec7f6355791b1daeb28aa2c94b8bd3
#
_entry.id   1eec7f6355791b1daeb28aa2c94b8bd3
#
_cell.length_a   1.000
_cell.length_b   1.000
_cell.length_c   1.000
_cell.angle_alpha   90.00
_cell.angle_beta   90.00
_cell.angle_gamma   90.00
#
_symmetry.space_group_name_H-M   'P 1'
#
loop_
_entity.id
_entity.type
_entity.pdbx_description
1 polymer ?
#
loop_
_entity_poly.entity_id
_entity_poly.type
_entity_poly.pdbx_seq_one_letter_code
_entity_poly.pdbx_strand_id
1 'polypeptide(L)'
;MTAATPATTTPARPPHTIRMHVRDNVAIVANDGGLPAGTVLPSGLVLRDKVPQGHKVALVDLPADGPVLRYGIPIGYVMQAIPAGSWVHERLLHMP
;
A
#
# COMPACT_ATOMS: atom_id res chain seq x y z
N MET A 1 29.15 11.63 -15.52
CA MET A 1 28.71 11.36 -15.09
C MET A 1 28.07 11.26 -14.79
N THR A 2 27.76 11.10 -14.52
CA THR A 2 27.07 11.00 -14.00
C THR A 2 26.31 10.80 -13.78
N ALA A 3 26.01 10.60 -13.63
CA ALA A 3 25.25 10.36 -13.34
C ALA A 3 24.41 10.25 -12.87
N ALA A 4 24.05 10.13 -12.67
CA ALA A 4 23.33 9.95 -12.19
C ALA A 4 22.38 9.89 -11.69
N THR A 5 22.13 9.93 -11.32
CA THR A 5 21.41 9.88 -10.72
C THR A 5 20.27 9.69 -10.58
N PRO A 6 19.85 9.29 -10.84
CA PRO A 6 18.65 8.90 -10.71
C PRO A 6 18.07 8.60 -9.55
N ALA A 7 18.53 8.43 -9.03
CA ALA A 7 18.03 8.21 -7.80
C ALA A 7 16.90 9.00 -7.32
N THR A 8 16.46 9.82 -8.06
CA THR A 8 15.42 10.72 -7.69
C THR A 8 14.12 10.05 -7.30
N THR A 9 13.93 8.78 -7.69
CA THR A 9 12.73 8.06 -7.31
C THR A 9 12.89 7.30 -6.00
N THR A 10 14.09 7.33 -5.42
CA THR A 10 14.33 6.63 -4.17
C THR A 10 13.99 7.56 -3.02
N PRO A 11 13.13 7.15 -2.09
CA PRO A 11 12.85 7.98 -0.93
C PRO A 11 14.12 8.17 -0.09
N ALA A 12 14.22 9.30 0.60
CA ALA A 12 15.37 9.60 1.46
C ALA A 12 15.54 8.53 2.55
N ARG A 13 14.46 7.91 2.95
CA ARG A 13 14.46 6.80 3.91
C ARG A 13 13.88 5.57 3.26
N PRO A 14 14.29 4.38 3.71
CA PRO A 14 13.72 3.16 3.16
C PRO A 14 12.21 3.13 3.39
N PRO A 15 11.47 2.49 2.49
CA PRO A 15 10.03 2.31 2.69
C PRO A 15 9.77 1.56 3.99
N HIS A 16 8.83 2.08 4.77
CA HIS A 16 8.45 1.47 6.02
C HIS A 16 6.93 1.29 6.03
N THR A 17 6.50 0.05 5.98
CA THR A 17 5.09 -0.30 6.06
C THR A 17 4.86 -1.22 7.25
N ILE A 18 3.70 -1.09 7.87
CA ILE A 18 3.35 -1.85 9.06
C ILE A 18 2.16 -2.73 8.76
N ARG A 19 2.38 -4.04 8.88
CA ARG A 19 1.33 -5.04 8.77
C ARG A 19 0.98 -5.48 10.18
N MET A 20 -0.27 -5.31 10.57
CA MET A 20 -0.69 -5.50 11.95
C MET A 20 -0.92 -6.95 12.33
N HIS A 21 -1.21 -7.81 11.37
CA HIS A 21 -1.54 -9.19 11.63
C HIS A 21 -1.14 -10.04 10.41
N VAL A 22 -0.78 -11.29 10.65
CA VAL A 22 -0.34 -12.18 9.57
C VAL A 22 -1.41 -12.36 8.49
N ARG A 23 -2.67 -12.21 8.83
CA ARG A 23 -3.79 -12.36 7.88
C ARG A 23 -4.12 -11.08 7.14
N ASP A 24 -3.49 -9.96 7.49
CA ASP A 24 -3.79 -8.69 6.85
C ASP A 24 -3.35 -8.69 5.40
N ASN A 25 -4.21 -8.19 4.53
CA ASN A 25 -3.93 -8.03 3.11
C ASN A 25 -3.62 -6.59 2.75
N VAL A 26 -3.49 -5.72 3.74
CA VAL A 26 -3.03 -4.34 3.59
C VAL A 26 -1.98 -4.05 4.65
N ALA A 27 -1.17 -3.03 4.39
CA ALA A 27 -0.22 -2.51 5.36
C ALA A 27 -0.35 -1.00 5.40
N ILE A 28 0.08 -0.40 6.50
CA ILE A 28 0.03 1.05 6.70
C ILE A 28 1.38 1.63 6.31
N VAL A 29 1.37 2.68 5.49
CA VAL A 29 2.59 3.41 5.15
C VAL A 29 2.96 4.32 6.32
N ALA A 30 4.15 4.12 6.87
CA ALA A 30 4.61 4.86 8.04
C ALA A 30 5.57 6.00 7.70
N ASN A 31 6.06 6.09 6.48
CA ASN A 31 7.00 7.13 6.09
C ASN A 31 6.37 8.52 6.14
N ASP A 32 7.13 9.50 6.65
CA ASP A 32 6.70 10.89 6.64
C ASP A 32 6.38 11.34 5.20
N GLY A 33 5.20 11.90 5.01
CA GLY A 33 4.77 12.34 3.69
C GLY A 33 4.29 11.22 2.77
N GLY A 34 4.29 9.98 3.24
CA GLY A 34 3.86 8.85 2.43
C GLY A 34 4.93 8.31 1.51
N LEU A 35 4.54 7.50 0.56
CA LEU A 35 5.45 6.92 -0.42
C LEU A 35 4.92 7.18 -1.83
N PRO A 36 5.80 7.56 -2.77
CA PRO A 36 5.36 7.82 -4.15
C PRO A 36 5.08 6.53 -4.92
N ALA A 37 4.30 6.66 -5.99
CA ALA A 37 4.13 5.58 -6.95
C ALA A 37 5.50 5.14 -7.47
N GLY A 38 5.66 3.85 -7.72
CA GLY A 38 6.93 3.31 -8.18
C GLY A 38 7.88 2.89 -7.07
N THR A 39 7.57 3.20 -5.81
CA THR A 39 8.38 2.73 -4.68
C THR A 39 8.34 1.22 -4.63
N VAL A 40 9.51 0.61 -4.45
CA VAL A 40 9.64 -0.84 -4.31
C VAL A 40 9.78 -1.16 -2.83
N LEU A 41 8.84 -1.94 -2.31
CA LEU A 41 8.88 -2.37 -0.91
C LEU A 41 9.90 -3.51 -0.74
N PRO A 42 10.35 -3.79 0.49
CA PRO A 42 11.30 -4.88 0.73
C PRO A 42 10.84 -6.23 0.20
N SER A 43 9.54 -6.46 0.12
CA SER A 43 8.96 -7.68 -0.43
C SER A 43 9.06 -7.79 -1.95
N GLY A 44 9.44 -6.69 -2.62
CA GLY A 44 9.43 -6.61 -4.07
C GLY A 44 8.15 -6.01 -4.66
N LEU A 45 7.15 -5.74 -3.81
CA LEU A 45 5.92 -5.11 -4.26
C LEU A 45 6.21 -3.68 -4.71
N VAL A 46 5.70 -3.31 -5.88
CA VAL A 46 5.87 -1.97 -6.43
C VAL A 46 4.56 -1.21 -6.24
N LEU A 47 4.64 -0.01 -5.66
CA LEU A 47 3.46 0.82 -5.46
C LEU A 47 2.95 1.34 -6.80
N ARG A 48 1.66 1.19 -7.03
CA ARG A 48 0.99 1.68 -8.24
C ARG A 48 0.55 3.14 -8.09
N ASP A 49 0.30 3.55 -6.86
CA ASP A 49 -0.18 4.89 -6.52
C ASP A 49 0.72 5.49 -5.47
N LYS A 50 0.68 6.82 -5.36
CA LYS A 50 1.19 7.48 -4.18
C LYS A 50 0.28 7.08 -3.02
N VAL A 51 0.86 6.63 -1.91
CA VAL A 51 0.11 6.28 -0.70
C VAL A 51 0.48 7.25 0.41
N PRO A 52 -0.48 8.05 0.89
CA PRO A 52 -0.20 9.02 1.96
C PRO A 52 0.21 8.34 3.26
N GLN A 53 0.93 9.05 4.09
CA GLN A 53 1.30 8.58 5.41
C GLN A 53 0.07 8.20 6.22
N GLY A 54 0.12 7.07 6.88
CA GLY A 54 -0.99 6.57 7.70
C GLY A 54 -2.07 5.86 6.90
N HIS A 55 -1.93 5.79 5.58
CA HIS A 55 -2.92 5.15 4.73
C HIS A 55 -2.49 3.74 4.33
N LYS A 56 -3.43 2.98 3.79
CA LYS A 56 -3.26 1.57 3.49
C LYS A 56 -2.82 1.33 2.06
N VAL A 57 -1.91 0.38 1.90
CA VAL A 57 -1.50 -0.13 0.59
C VAL A 57 -1.90 -1.59 0.50
N ALA A 58 -2.43 -2.01 -0.66
CA ALA A 58 -2.79 -3.41 -0.89
C ALA A 58 -1.52 -4.24 -1.05
N LEU A 59 -1.40 -5.29 -0.25
CA LEU A 59 -0.25 -6.20 -0.30
C LEU A 59 -0.39 -7.26 -1.37
N VAL A 60 -1.62 -7.56 -1.75
CA VAL A 60 -1.98 -8.54 -2.78
C VAL A 60 -3.13 -7.96 -3.58
N ASP A 61 -3.46 -8.62 -4.68
CA ASP A 61 -4.65 -8.25 -5.43
C ASP A 61 -5.88 -8.50 -4.58
N LEU A 62 -6.73 -7.50 -4.46
CA LEU A 62 -7.96 -7.58 -3.69
C LEU A 62 -9.13 -7.77 -4.65
N PRO A 63 -9.80 -8.92 -4.62
CA PRO A 63 -10.93 -9.14 -5.52
C PRO A 63 -12.14 -8.32 -5.11
N ALA A 64 -12.99 -8.01 -6.08
CA ALA A 64 -14.26 -7.34 -5.80
C ALA A 64 -15.05 -8.17 -4.77
N ASP A 65 -15.72 -7.49 -3.87
CA ASP A 65 -16.51 -8.07 -2.78
C ASP A 65 -15.68 -8.83 -1.74
N GLY A 66 -14.35 -8.88 -1.91
CA GLY A 66 -13.46 -9.48 -0.93
C GLY A 66 -13.23 -8.55 0.26
N PRO A 67 -12.84 -9.10 1.41
CA PRO A 67 -12.61 -8.28 2.60
C PRO A 67 -11.26 -7.58 2.55
N VAL A 68 -11.20 -6.39 3.16
CA VAL A 68 -9.93 -5.77 3.54
C VAL A 68 -9.72 -6.12 5.00
N LEU A 69 -8.59 -6.77 5.28
CA LEU A 69 -8.29 -7.27 6.63
C LEU A 69 -7.24 -6.41 7.30
N ARG A 70 -7.56 -5.95 8.49
CA ARG A 70 -6.64 -5.25 9.38
C ARG A 70 -6.81 -5.82 10.78
N TYR A 71 -5.72 -6.15 11.43
CA TYR A 71 -5.74 -6.93 12.68
C TYR A 71 -6.44 -8.27 12.50
N GLY A 72 -6.40 -8.83 11.28
CA GLY A 72 -7.09 -10.07 10.96
C GLY A 72 -8.60 -9.96 10.88
N ILE A 73 -9.15 -8.75 10.92
CA ILE A 73 -10.59 -8.50 10.97
C ILE A 73 -11.00 -7.71 9.72
N PRO A 74 -12.14 -8.05 9.10
CA PRO A 74 -12.63 -7.25 7.98
C PRO A 74 -13.00 -5.84 8.44
N ILE A 75 -12.45 -4.83 7.75
CA ILE A 75 -12.78 -3.42 8.00
C ILE A 75 -13.58 -2.82 6.88
N GLY A 76 -13.79 -3.56 5.81
CA GLY A 76 -14.58 -3.15 4.66
C GLY A 76 -14.50 -4.20 3.59
N TYR A 77 -15.30 -4.04 2.54
CA TYR A 77 -15.34 -4.95 1.42
C TYR A 77 -15.10 -4.18 0.13
N VAL A 78 -14.29 -4.76 -0.74
CA VAL A 78 -13.82 -4.09 -1.97
C VAL A 78 -14.98 -3.93 -2.96
N MET A 79 -15.19 -2.71 -3.45
CA MET A 79 -16.25 -2.44 -4.44
C MET A 79 -15.87 -2.94 -5.83
N GLN A 80 -14.61 -2.71 -6.21
CA GLN A 80 -14.07 -3.18 -7.48
C GLN A 80 -12.68 -3.72 -7.21
N ALA A 81 -12.23 -4.67 -8.01
CA ALA A 81 -10.92 -5.28 -7.82
C ALA A 81 -9.83 -4.20 -7.68
N ILE A 82 -8.97 -4.35 -6.69
CA ILE A 82 -7.88 -3.44 -6.40
C ILE A 82 -6.57 -4.19 -6.59
N PRO A 83 -5.70 -3.77 -7.51
CA PRO A 83 -4.42 -4.46 -7.72
C PRO A 83 -3.48 -4.26 -6.54
N ALA A 84 -2.61 -5.24 -6.32
CA ALA A 84 -1.53 -5.11 -5.33
C ALA A 84 -0.71 -3.85 -5.59
N GLY A 85 -0.33 -3.16 -4.53
CA GLY A 85 0.44 -1.91 -4.64
C GLY A 85 -0.41 -0.66 -4.72
N SER A 86 -1.73 -0.78 -4.80
CA SER A 86 -2.64 0.37 -4.89
C SER A 86 -2.92 0.96 -3.52
N TRP A 87 -3.21 2.25 -3.51
CA TRP A 87 -3.70 2.93 -2.31
C TRP A 87 -5.14 2.46 -2.05
N VAL A 88 -5.38 1.92 -0.86
CA VAL A 88 -6.70 1.45 -0.46
C VAL A 88 -7.33 2.52 0.43
N HIS A 89 -8.24 3.30 -0.14
CA HIS A 89 -8.94 4.35 0.62
C HIS A 89 -10.43 4.01 0.72
N GLU A 90 -11.09 4.69 1.65
CA GLU A 90 -12.46 4.33 2.03
C GLU A 90 -13.47 4.38 0.89
N ARG A 91 -13.25 5.23 -0.10
CA ARG A 91 -14.16 5.34 -1.24
C ARG A 91 -14.18 4.09 -2.11
N LEU A 92 -13.19 3.22 -1.96
CA LEU A 92 -13.12 1.97 -2.72
C LEU A 92 -13.79 0.82 -1.99
N LEU A 93 -14.32 1.06 -0.79
CA LEU A 93 -14.83 0.02 0.09
C LEU A 93 -16.29 0.22 0.45
N HIS A 94 -17.02 -0.91 0.56
CA HIS A 94 -18.28 -0.96 1.30
C HIS A 94 -17.93 -1.21 2.76
N MET A 95 -18.59 -0.52 3.66
CA MET A 95 -18.40 -0.79 5.08
C MET A 95 -19.20 -2.03 5.49
N PRO A 96 -18.72 -2.76 6.52
CA PRO A 96 -19.40 -3.96 6.98
C PRO A 96 -20.77 -3.66 7.54
#